data_513de98d038665d8b5a08f1bc1f07ed7
#
_entry.id   513de98d038665d8b5a08f1bc1f07ed7
#
_cell.length_a   1.000
_cell.length_b   1.000
_cell.length_c   1.000
_cell.angle_alpha   90.00
_cell.angle_beta   90.00
_cell.angle_gamma   90.00
#
_symmetry.space_group_name_H-M   'P 1'
#
loop_
_entity.id
_entity.type
_entity.pdbx_description
1 polymer ?
#
loop_
_entity_poly.entity_id
_entity_poly.type
_entity_poly.pdbx_seq_one_letter_code
_entity_poly.pdbx_strand_id
1 'polypeptide(L)'
;MSLTIRDILRLRAHDSASQKLGKLIAGAEAVALLSGAVESGIIGALSAARSPQQIAAATGLEQEQIDPVLRALEAHGFVKQRNGIYNLVPHLKLLTSADAPLPLINTLRVTNIRIRNLNNLGNAATDYTALQASDVFSIAQSIISALSFTSGFAGAAIGNLMPEVMRLWQAGACHLESGCGVGNNLFQILTNYPKVTAVGVEIDEEAANEARRRAVLLGVTDRVEIRQMDACTLTDEAVFDTAQWSQFFFPTSSRAAALRALFKALKPGGYVFMPLLLAVSDNVWAYRLEMLRIALRVLKSEPRIAPVFLNAVLLTSPAHQRAEKCLSSLQELVYQMWGVPARTAKELQIELEGSGFRVLRTMPIPASRLFPNRGFLLAQRT
;
A
#
# COMPACT_ATOMS: atom_id res chain seq x y z
N MET A 1 -48.61 -30.76 -6.32
CA MET A 1 -48.34 -29.35 -6.79
C MET A 1 -47.32 -29.44 -7.90
N SER A 2 -47.65 -29.16 -9.16
CA SER A 2 -46.67 -29.23 -10.27
C SER A 2 -45.90 -27.92 -10.34
N LEU A 3 -44.58 -28.03 -10.41
CA LEU A 3 -43.69 -26.88 -10.62
C LEU A 3 -43.98 -26.22 -11.98
N THR A 4 -44.20 -24.93 -11.97
CA THR A 4 -44.35 -24.15 -13.20
C THR A 4 -42.98 -23.83 -13.82
N ILE A 5 -42.96 -23.49 -15.11
CA ILE A 5 -41.74 -23.00 -15.79
C ILE A 5 -41.13 -21.78 -15.04
N ARG A 6 -42.01 -20.93 -14.49
CA ARG A 6 -41.58 -19.79 -13.69
C ARG A 6 -40.85 -20.22 -12.41
N ASP A 7 -41.28 -21.29 -11.76
CA ASP A 7 -40.63 -21.80 -10.56
C ASP A 7 -39.27 -22.44 -10.87
N ILE A 8 -39.16 -23.14 -12.01
CA ILE A 8 -37.88 -23.67 -12.49
C ILE A 8 -36.87 -22.58 -12.78
N LEU A 9 -37.29 -21.48 -13.43
CA LEU A 9 -36.43 -20.33 -13.70
C LEU A 9 -35.98 -19.63 -12.40
N ARG A 10 -36.87 -19.50 -11.42
CA ARG A 10 -36.54 -18.97 -10.08
C ARG A 10 -35.53 -19.84 -9.35
N LEU A 11 -35.68 -21.15 -9.39
CA LEU A 11 -34.72 -22.09 -8.77
C LEU A 11 -33.34 -21.97 -9.42
N ARG A 12 -33.25 -21.91 -10.75
CA ARG A 12 -31.96 -21.70 -11.46
C ARG A 12 -31.32 -20.38 -11.12
N ALA A 13 -32.10 -19.30 -11.03
CA ALA A 13 -31.58 -18.00 -10.62
C ALA A 13 -31.07 -18.01 -9.17
N HIS A 14 -31.82 -18.69 -8.27
CA HIS A 14 -31.41 -18.89 -6.87
C HIS A 14 -30.11 -19.68 -6.78
N ASP A 15 -29.98 -20.80 -7.51
CA ASP A 15 -28.76 -21.62 -7.51
C ASP A 15 -27.54 -20.84 -7.99
N SER A 16 -27.71 -20.07 -9.06
CA SER A 16 -26.65 -19.19 -9.58
C SER A 16 -26.22 -18.12 -8.55
N ALA A 17 -27.19 -17.51 -7.85
CA ALA A 17 -26.91 -16.54 -6.80
C ALA A 17 -26.23 -17.20 -5.59
N SER A 18 -26.72 -18.37 -5.18
CA SER A 18 -26.15 -19.15 -4.07
C SER A 18 -24.71 -19.58 -4.36
N GLN A 19 -24.40 -20.01 -5.58
CA GLN A 19 -23.03 -20.34 -5.98
C GLN A 19 -22.09 -19.12 -5.92
N LYS A 20 -22.56 -17.95 -6.37
CA LYS A 20 -21.76 -16.70 -6.27
C LYS A 20 -21.53 -16.32 -4.82
N LEU A 21 -22.57 -16.34 -4.00
CA LEU A 21 -22.48 -16.04 -2.56
C LEU A 21 -21.57 -17.03 -1.85
N GLY A 22 -21.69 -18.33 -2.14
CA GLY A 22 -20.83 -19.38 -1.57
C GLY A 22 -19.34 -19.15 -1.84
N LYS A 23 -18.98 -18.69 -3.05
CA LYS A 23 -17.60 -18.34 -3.38
C LYS A 23 -17.09 -17.12 -2.57
N LEU A 24 -17.94 -16.13 -2.34
CA LEU A 24 -17.60 -14.96 -1.52
C LEU A 24 -17.41 -15.33 -0.04
N ILE A 25 -18.32 -16.17 0.48
CA ILE A 25 -18.25 -16.69 1.86
C ILE A 25 -16.96 -17.49 2.04
N ALA A 26 -16.69 -18.46 1.16
CA ALA A 26 -15.49 -19.29 1.23
C ALA A 26 -14.20 -18.43 1.15
N GLY A 27 -14.20 -17.37 0.34
CA GLY A 27 -13.10 -16.42 0.28
C GLY A 27 -12.90 -15.65 1.59
N ALA A 28 -13.98 -15.19 2.22
CA ALA A 28 -13.92 -14.49 3.50
C ALA A 28 -13.44 -15.42 4.63
N GLU A 29 -13.93 -16.66 4.68
CA GLU A 29 -13.50 -17.67 5.64
C GLU A 29 -12.03 -18.06 5.45
N ALA A 30 -11.56 -18.17 4.20
CA ALA A 30 -10.16 -18.42 3.89
C ALA A 30 -9.23 -17.29 4.38
N VAL A 31 -9.65 -16.02 4.24
CA VAL A 31 -8.93 -14.87 4.80
C VAL A 31 -8.90 -14.93 6.32
N ALA A 32 -10.01 -15.22 6.97
CA ALA A 32 -10.09 -15.35 8.42
C ALA A 32 -9.21 -16.49 8.95
N LEU A 33 -9.27 -17.68 8.32
CA LEU A 33 -8.42 -18.82 8.62
C LEU A 33 -6.93 -18.46 8.51
N LEU A 34 -6.53 -17.84 7.40
CA LEU A 34 -5.15 -17.46 7.16
C LEU A 34 -4.68 -16.40 8.16
N SER A 35 -5.55 -15.44 8.51
CA SER A 35 -5.27 -14.42 9.53
C SER A 35 -5.04 -15.08 10.91
N GLY A 36 -5.93 -15.96 11.33
CA GLY A 36 -5.80 -16.69 12.58
C GLY A 36 -4.52 -17.54 12.63
N ALA A 37 -4.18 -18.20 11.52
CA ALA A 37 -2.97 -19.02 11.43
C ALA A 37 -1.68 -18.19 11.41
N VAL A 38 -1.72 -16.95 10.94
CA VAL A 38 -0.58 -15.99 11.02
C VAL A 38 -0.43 -15.46 12.44
N GLU A 39 -1.51 -14.98 13.05
CA GLU A 39 -1.47 -14.37 14.39
C GLU A 39 -1.15 -15.41 15.49
N SER A 40 -1.58 -16.68 15.32
CA SER A 40 -1.23 -17.79 16.21
C SER A 40 0.21 -18.31 16.04
N GLY A 41 0.97 -17.80 15.07
CA GLY A 41 2.34 -18.23 14.78
C GLY A 41 2.46 -19.52 13.95
N ILE A 42 1.35 -20.19 13.59
CA ILE A 42 1.36 -21.44 12.80
C ILE A 42 2.04 -21.21 11.44
N ILE A 43 1.71 -20.13 10.74
CA ILE A 43 2.34 -19.80 9.45
C ILE A 43 3.84 -19.49 9.63
N GLY A 44 4.21 -18.78 10.69
CA GLY A 44 5.61 -18.52 11.04
C GLY A 44 6.40 -19.81 11.32
N ALA A 45 5.80 -20.74 12.04
CA ALA A 45 6.39 -22.07 12.30
C ALA A 45 6.60 -22.88 11.01
N LEU A 46 5.77 -22.67 9.99
CA LEU A 46 5.86 -23.31 8.67
C LEU A 46 6.83 -22.64 7.69
N SER A 47 7.65 -21.69 8.15
CA SER A 47 8.80 -21.16 7.37
C SER A 47 9.76 -22.28 6.93
N ALA A 48 9.85 -23.35 7.74
CA ALA A 48 10.45 -24.64 7.40
C ALA A 48 9.39 -25.74 7.42
N ALA A 49 9.65 -26.87 6.74
CA ALA A 49 8.80 -28.05 6.77
C ALA A 49 8.77 -28.64 8.19
N ARG A 50 7.58 -28.86 8.75
CA ARG A 50 7.39 -29.33 10.13
C ARG A 50 6.24 -30.32 10.28
N SER A 51 6.38 -31.21 11.28
CA SER A 51 5.25 -32.03 11.74
C SER A 51 4.32 -31.20 12.65
N PRO A 52 3.07 -31.63 12.87
CA PRO A 52 2.14 -30.97 13.81
C PRO A 52 2.74 -30.81 15.20
N GLN A 53 3.47 -31.81 15.72
CA GLN A 53 4.15 -31.76 17.01
C GLN A 53 5.22 -30.66 17.07
N GLN A 54 6.00 -30.49 15.98
CA GLN A 54 7.00 -29.44 15.91
C GLN A 54 6.36 -28.04 15.80
N ILE A 55 5.19 -27.94 15.20
CA ILE A 55 4.42 -26.67 15.13
C ILE A 55 3.87 -26.36 16.54
N ALA A 56 3.31 -27.35 17.23
CA ALA A 56 2.83 -27.23 18.59
C ALA A 56 3.95 -26.70 19.52
N ALA A 57 5.09 -27.34 19.48
CA ALA A 57 6.26 -26.92 20.27
C ALA A 57 6.74 -25.48 19.93
N ALA A 58 6.59 -25.04 18.67
CA ALA A 58 7.03 -23.73 18.24
C ALA A 58 6.02 -22.59 18.56
N THR A 59 4.73 -22.93 18.65
CA THR A 59 3.64 -21.97 18.86
C THR A 59 3.10 -21.94 20.28
N GLY A 60 3.39 -22.98 21.07
CA GLY A 60 2.79 -23.17 22.40
C GLY A 60 1.33 -23.60 22.38
N LEU A 61 0.80 -23.97 21.22
CA LEU A 61 -0.58 -24.47 21.05
C LEU A 61 -0.61 -26.00 21.23
N GLU A 62 -1.75 -26.53 21.69
CA GLU A 62 -1.97 -27.96 21.76
C GLU A 62 -2.12 -28.58 20.37
N GLN A 63 -1.69 -29.81 20.18
CA GLN A 63 -1.75 -30.48 18.88
C GLN A 63 -3.18 -30.61 18.37
N GLU A 64 -4.14 -30.86 19.27
CA GLU A 64 -5.56 -30.97 18.94
C GLU A 64 -6.13 -29.69 18.32
N GLN A 65 -5.55 -28.52 18.62
CA GLN A 65 -5.92 -27.24 18.02
C GLN A 65 -5.28 -27.05 16.64
N ILE A 66 -4.07 -27.58 16.44
CA ILE A 66 -3.27 -27.40 15.21
C ILE A 66 -3.77 -28.30 14.09
N ASP A 67 -4.06 -29.55 14.37
CA ASP A 67 -4.43 -30.54 13.35
C ASP A 67 -5.62 -30.11 12.48
N PRO A 68 -6.76 -29.62 13.02
CA PRO A 68 -7.86 -29.12 12.19
C PRO A 68 -7.48 -27.86 11.36
N VAL A 69 -6.64 -26.97 11.91
CA VAL A 69 -6.17 -25.79 11.19
C VAL A 69 -5.30 -26.18 10.00
N LEU A 70 -4.36 -27.12 10.18
CA LEU A 70 -3.50 -27.60 9.09
C LEU A 70 -4.31 -28.28 7.98
N ARG A 71 -5.31 -29.09 8.32
CA ARG A 71 -6.21 -29.69 7.32
C ARG A 71 -6.99 -28.62 6.55
N ALA A 72 -7.49 -27.59 7.23
CA ALA A 72 -8.20 -26.49 6.58
C ALA A 72 -7.26 -25.68 5.67
N LEU A 73 -6.04 -25.36 6.13
CA LEU A 73 -5.04 -24.68 5.32
C LEU A 73 -4.63 -25.49 4.08
N GLU A 74 -4.56 -26.82 4.20
CA GLU A 74 -4.27 -27.72 3.07
C GLU A 74 -5.43 -27.74 2.07
N ALA A 75 -6.66 -27.84 2.55
CA ALA A 75 -7.86 -27.83 1.71
C ALA A 75 -7.98 -26.50 0.91
N HIS A 76 -7.53 -25.39 1.47
CA HIS A 76 -7.45 -24.10 0.79
C HIS A 76 -6.18 -23.91 -0.06
N GLY A 77 -5.28 -24.91 -0.09
CA GLY A 77 -4.05 -24.87 -0.88
C GLY A 77 -2.98 -23.90 -0.35
N PHE A 78 -3.03 -23.54 0.93
CA PHE A 78 -2.00 -22.68 1.58
C PHE A 78 -0.80 -23.49 2.04
N VAL A 79 -1.00 -24.73 2.38
CA VAL A 79 0.05 -25.68 2.76
C VAL A 79 -0.07 -26.97 1.96
N LYS A 80 1.00 -27.76 1.94
CA LYS A 80 1.05 -29.12 1.38
C LYS A 80 1.57 -30.06 2.44
N GLN A 81 0.90 -31.19 2.59
CA GLN A 81 1.32 -32.27 3.46
C GLN A 81 2.02 -33.36 2.63
N ARG A 82 3.14 -33.89 3.13
CA ARG A 82 3.80 -35.07 2.60
C ARG A 82 4.40 -35.88 3.76
N ASN A 83 4.01 -37.12 3.91
CA ASN A 83 4.49 -38.03 4.96
C ASN A 83 4.38 -37.43 6.39
N GLY A 84 3.27 -36.80 6.73
CA GLY A 84 3.05 -36.18 8.04
C GLY A 84 3.77 -34.83 8.25
N ILE A 85 4.49 -34.33 7.25
CA ILE A 85 5.21 -33.05 7.30
C ILE A 85 4.44 -32.03 6.45
N TYR A 86 4.20 -30.84 7.02
CA TYR A 86 3.54 -29.73 6.37
C TYR A 86 4.57 -28.67 5.94
N ASN A 87 4.30 -28.03 4.81
CA ASN A 87 5.12 -26.92 4.28
C ASN A 87 4.23 -25.90 3.59
N LEU A 88 4.58 -24.63 3.68
CA LEU A 88 3.91 -23.57 2.92
C LEU A 88 4.10 -23.79 1.42
N VAL A 89 3.07 -23.48 0.65
CA VAL A 89 3.22 -23.41 -0.82
C VAL A 89 4.21 -22.30 -1.20
N PRO A 90 4.98 -22.45 -2.31
CA PRO A 90 6.08 -21.52 -2.63
C PRO A 90 5.67 -20.06 -2.69
N HIS A 91 4.54 -19.74 -3.29
CA HIS A 91 4.06 -18.35 -3.41
C HIS A 91 3.67 -17.74 -2.06
N LEU A 92 3.11 -18.52 -1.12
CA LEU A 92 2.82 -18.05 0.22
C LEU A 92 4.10 -17.87 1.04
N LYS A 93 5.07 -18.76 0.86
CA LYS A 93 6.38 -18.65 1.51
C LYS A 93 7.12 -17.35 1.15
N LEU A 94 6.98 -16.87 -0.09
CA LEU A 94 7.53 -15.57 -0.50
C LEU A 94 6.89 -14.39 0.26
N LEU A 95 5.59 -14.48 0.57
CA LEU A 95 4.89 -13.42 1.31
C LEU A 95 5.20 -13.45 2.82
N THR A 96 5.74 -14.53 3.34
CA THR A 96 6.11 -14.68 4.75
C THR A 96 7.60 -14.41 5.01
N SER A 97 8.40 -14.13 3.98
CA SER A 97 9.80 -13.79 4.17
C SER A 97 9.97 -12.42 4.81
N ALA A 98 11.06 -12.23 5.56
CA ALA A 98 11.34 -10.97 6.26
C ALA A 98 11.57 -9.80 5.30
N ASP A 99 12.00 -10.09 4.07
CA ASP A 99 12.24 -9.13 2.99
C ASP A 99 11.11 -9.06 1.97
N ALA A 100 9.92 -9.61 2.29
CA ALA A 100 8.76 -9.51 1.42
C ALA A 100 8.37 -8.04 1.17
N PRO A 101 8.07 -7.65 -0.09
CA PRO A 101 7.61 -6.29 -0.39
C PRO A 101 6.33 -5.91 0.36
N LEU A 102 5.42 -6.86 0.47
CA LEU A 102 4.17 -6.78 1.22
C LEU A 102 4.05 -8.01 2.09
N PRO A 103 4.54 -7.95 3.34
CA PRO A 103 4.44 -9.07 4.27
C PRO A 103 2.99 -9.51 4.45
N LEU A 104 2.76 -10.81 4.44
CA LEU A 104 1.42 -11.41 4.56
C LEU A 104 0.68 -10.88 5.78
N ILE A 105 1.35 -10.81 6.93
CA ILE A 105 0.77 -10.33 8.19
C ILE A 105 0.21 -8.91 8.04
N ASN A 106 0.96 -7.97 7.43
CA ASN A 106 0.52 -6.60 7.25
C ASN A 106 -0.67 -6.51 6.30
N THR A 107 -0.64 -7.30 5.22
CA THR A 107 -1.73 -7.38 4.25
C THR A 107 -3.03 -7.89 4.91
N LEU A 108 -2.93 -8.92 5.74
CA LEU A 108 -4.08 -9.50 6.43
C LEU A 108 -4.63 -8.56 7.52
N ARG A 109 -3.76 -7.93 8.31
CA ARG A 109 -4.17 -6.93 9.32
C ARG A 109 -4.98 -5.80 8.71
N VAL A 110 -4.47 -5.19 7.63
CA VAL A 110 -5.21 -4.12 6.95
C VAL A 110 -6.49 -4.62 6.31
N THR A 111 -6.50 -5.84 5.76
CA THR A 111 -7.73 -6.45 5.24
C THR A 111 -8.77 -6.62 6.35
N ASN A 112 -8.39 -7.07 7.53
CA ASN A 112 -9.28 -7.22 8.67
C ASN A 112 -9.82 -5.87 9.19
N ILE A 113 -8.98 -4.82 9.22
CA ILE A 113 -9.39 -3.45 9.54
C ILE A 113 -10.47 -2.99 8.54
N ARG A 114 -10.24 -3.20 7.24
CA ARG A 114 -11.19 -2.84 6.18
C ARG A 114 -12.50 -3.59 6.31
N ILE A 115 -12.47 -4.90 6.56
CA ILE A 115 -13.67 -5.73 6.78
C ILE A 115 -14.45 -5.23 7.99
N ARG A 116 -13.77 -4.99 9.13
CA ARG A 116 -14.40 -4.45 10.34
C ARG A 116 -15.10 -3.12 10.07
N ASN A 117 -14.45 -2.20 9.34
CA ASN A 117 -15.02 -0.92 9.02
C ASN A 117 -16.21 -1.05 8.05
N LEU A 118 -16.09 -1.88 7.02
CA LEU A 118 -17.19 -2.14 6.07
C LEU A 118 -18.43 -2.76 6.74
N ASN A 119 -18.25 -3.53 7.81
CA ASN A 119 -19.37 -4.03 8.61
C ASN A 119 -20.12 -2.92 9.37
N ASN A 120 -19.53 -1.72 9.48
CA ASN A 120 -20.08 -0.55 10.17
C ASN A 120 -20.39 0.60 9.21
N LEU A 121 -20.88 0.32 8.00
CA LEU A 121 -21.15 1.30 6.94
C LEU A 121 -22.01 2.51 7.36
N GLY A 122 -22.84 2.37 8.39
CA GLY A 122 -23.69 3.45 8.93
C GLY A 122 -22.95 4.50 9.78
N ASN A 123 -21.72 4.23 10.19
CA ASN A 123 -20.93 5.04 11.11
C ASN A 123 -19.67 5.59 10.41
N ALA A 124 -19.86 6.39 9.35
CA ALA A 124 -18.73 7.05 8.69
C ALA A 124 -18.10 8.10 9.63
N ALA A 125 -16.80 7.99 9.85
CA ALA A 125 -16.06 8.99 10.61
C ALA A 125 -15.72 10.21 9.75
N THR A 126 -15.59 11.36 10.40
CA THR A 126 -15.16 12.61 9.75
C THR A 126 -13.66 12.86 9.89
N ASP A 127 -13.01 12.12 10.81
CA ASP A 127 -11.60 12.28 11.16
C ASP A 127 -11.11 10.98 11.80
N TYR A 128 -10.25 10.23 11.32
CA TYR A 128 -9.64 9.00 11.88
C TYR A 128 -10.28 8.31 13.12
N THR A 129 -11.43 8.84 13.63
CA THR A 129 -12.09 8.32 14.84
C THR A 129 -12.63 6.89 14.67
N ALA A 130 -12.77 6.42 13.42
CA ALA A 130 -13.09 5.02 13.13
C ALA A 130 -11.89 4.07 13.28
N LEU A 131 -10.67 4.60 13.40
CA LEU A 131 -9.44 3.83 13.50
C LEU A 131 -8.93 3.83 14.95
N GLN A 132 -8.49 2.67 15.42
CA GLN A 132 -7.71 2.56 16.65
C GLN A 132 -6.24 2.94 16.37
N ALA A 133 -5.47 3.32 17.38
CA ALA A 133 -4.05 3.62 17.22
C ALA A 133 -3.28 2.44 16.55
N SER A 134 -3.56 1.21 16.97
CA SER A 134 -2.99 -0.01 16.37
C SER A 134 -3.37 -0.20 14.88
N ASP A 135 -4.51 0.36 14.45
CA ASP A 135 -4.92 0.33 13.04
C ASP A 135 -4.04 1.26 12.20
N VAL A 136 -3.78 2.48 12.71
CA VAL A 136 -2.94 3.48 12.04
C VAL A 136 -1.54 2.90 11.80
N PHE A 137 -0.94 2.31 12.82
CA PHE A 137 0.35 1.61 12.69
C PHE A 137 0.32 0.47 11.66
N SER A 138 -0.71 -0.38 11.70
CA SER A 138 -0.88 -1.49 10.74
C SER A 138 -1.04 -0.99 9.30
N ILE A 139 -1.77 0.11 9.10
CA ILE A 139 -1.94 0.76 7.79
C ILE A 139 -0.60 1.33 7.30
N ALA A 140 0.17 2.00 8.17
CA ALA A 140 1.50 2.51 7.83
C ALA A 140 2.45 1.40 7.39
N GLN A 141 2.36 0.22 8.00
CA GLN A 141 3.14 -0.96 7.61
C GLN A 141 2.69 -1.62 6.30
N SER A 142 1.50 -1.34 5.78
CA SER A 142 0.95 -2.00 4.60
C SER A 142 1.46 -1.46 3.25
N ILE A 143 2.33 -0.47 3.27
CA ILE A 143 3.01 0.07 2.09
C ILE A 143 4.22 -0.83 1.76
N ILE A 144 4.68 -0.84 0.50
CA ILE A 144 5.87 -1.61 0.10
C ILE A 144 7.02 -1.31 1.05
N SER A 145 7.49 -2.36 1.73
CA SER A 145 8.50 -2.23 2.76
C SER A 145 9.83 -1.73 2.21
N ALA A 146 10.41 -0.73 2.86
CA ALA A 146 11.76 -0.26 2.55
C ALA A 146 12.84 -1.32 2.86
N LEU A 147 12.54 -2.29 3.71
CA LEU A 147 13.41 -3.41 4.03
C LEU A 147 13.33 -4.55 3.00
N SER A 148 12.47 -4.44 1.99
CA SER A 148 12.24 -5.50 1.02
C SER A 148 13.32 -5.55 -0.06
N PHE A 149 13.44 -6.72 -0.71
CA PHE A 149 14.34 -6.89 -1.87
C PHE A 149 13.95 -6.01 -3.07
N THR A 150 12.73 -5.43 -3.09
CA THR A 150 12.26 -4.53 -4.14
C THR A 150 12.44 -3.05 -3.81
N SER A 151 12.96 -2.71 -2.64
CA SER A 151 13.10 -1.32 -2.18
C SER A 151 13.89 -0.44 -3.16
N GLY A 152 15.06 -0.91 -3.61
CA GLY A 152 15.86 -0.22 -4.61
C GLY A 152 15.14 0.03 -5.93
N PHE A 153 14.26 -0.88 -6.29
CA PHE A 153 13.49 -0.85 -7.50
C PHE A 153 12.36 0.19 -7.46
N ALA A 154 11.63 0.25 -6.35
CA ALA A 154 10.52 1.17 -6.16
C ALA A 154 11.01 2.64 -6.11
N GLY A 155 12.08 2.92 -5.39
CA GLY A 155 12.68 4.26 -5.33
C GLY A 155 13.22 4.74 -6.68
N ALA A 156 13.87 3.85 -7.43
CA ALA A 156 14.33 4.17 -8.78
C ALA A 156 13.15 4.42 -9.75
N ALA A 157 12.07 3.64 -9.65
CA ALA A 157 10.88 3.83 -10.48
C ALA A 157 10.21 5.19 -10.21
N ILE A 158 10.07 5.58 -8.94
CA ILE A 158 9.53 6.89 -8.55
C ILE A 158 10.39 8.02 -9.12
N GLY A 159 11.72 7.94 -8.96
CA GLY A 159 12.65 8.93 -9.51
C GLY A 159 12.53 9.09 -11.02
N ASN A 160 12.41 7.98 -11.77
CA ASN A 160 12.28 8.03 -13.23
C ASN A 160 10.93 8.60 -13.72
N LEU A 161 9.88 8.55 -12.90
CA LEU A 161 8.62 9.26 -13.21
C LEU A 161 8.76 10.77 -13.08
N MET A 162 9.68 11.24 -12.23
CA MET A 162 9.90 12.66 -11.91
C MET A 162 11.38 13.04 -12.09
N PRO A 163 11.86 13.14 -13.33
CA PRO A 163 13.28 13.36 -13.62
C PRO A 163 13.85 14.67 -13.04
N GLU A 164 13.04 15.70 -12.86
CA GLU A 164 13.42 16.94 -12.18
C GLU A 164 13.70 16.71 -10.68
N VAL A 165 12.86 15.94 -10.00
CA VAL A 165 13.04 15.55 -8.59
C VAL A 165 14.24 14.61 -8.46
N MET A 166 14.34 13.63 -9.36
CA MET A 166 15.48 12.70 -9.39
C MET A 166 16.82 13.41 -9.50
N ARG A 167 16.92 14.44 -10.35
CA ARG A 167 18.15 15.24 -10.47
C ARG A 167 18.54 15.92 -9.17
N LEU A 168 17.58 16.47 -8.42
CA LEU A 168 17.84 17.05 -7.10
C LEU A 168 18.33 15.99 -6.11
N TRP A 169 17.70 14.82 -6.08
CA TRP A 169 18.12 13.71 -5.22
C TRP A 169 19.54 13.23 -5.56
N GLN A 170 19.89 13.13 -6.83
CA GLN A 170 21.25 12.78 -7.27
C GLN A 170 22.29 13.82 -6.86
N ALA A 171 21.90 15.10 -6.82
CA ALA A 171 22.75 16.20 -6.41
C ALA A 171 22.92 16.30 -4.87
N GLY A 172 22.04 15.69 -4.07
CA GLY A 172 22.09 15.75 -2.60
C GLY A 172 21.05 16.69 -1.99
N ALA A 173 19.80 16.57 -2.44
CA ALA A 173 18.69 17.36 -1.92
C ALA A 173 18.37 17.06 -0.45
N CYS A 174 17.78 18.05 0.23
CA CYS A 174 17.07 17.85 1.49
C CYS A 174 15.61 17.52 1.20
N HIS A 175 15.12 16.36 1.68
CA HIS A 175 13.78 15.86 1.44
C HIS A 175 12.92 15.88 2.70
N LEU A 176 11.64 16.24 2.56
CA LEU A 176 10.64 16.16 3.63
C LEU A 176 9.58 15.11 3.29
N GLU A 177 9.30 14.18 4.19
CA GLU A 177 8.11 13.33 4.11
C GLU A 177 7.14 13.71 5.23
N SER A 178 6.03 14.35 4.86
CA SER A 178 4.97 14.77 5.77
C SER A 178 3.95 13.64 5.94
N GLY A 179 3.87 13.08 7.14
CA GLY A 179 3.16 11.83 7.43
C GLY A 179 3.97 10.62 6.94
N CYS A 180 5.19 10.44 7.46
CA CYS A 180 6.09 9.41 6.96
C CYS A 180 5.73 7.98 7.41
N GLY A 181 4.84 7.83 8.38
CA GLY A 181 4.52 6.53 8.94
C GLY A 181 5.77 5.81 9.45
N VAL A 182 5.94 4.57 9.06
CA VAL A 182 7.12 3.77 9.38
C VAL A 182 8.32 4.01 8.42
N GLY A 183 8.26 5.08 7.61
CA GLY A 183 9.35 5.54 6.74
C GLY A 183 9.52 4.76 5.44
N ASN A 184 8.52 4.01 4.98
CA ASN A 184 8.70 3.14 3.81
C ASN A 184 9.15 3.91 2.55
N ASN A 185 8.50 5.01 2.19
CA ASN A 185 8.89 5.79 1.00
C ASN A 185 10.17 6.58 1.26
N LEU A 186 10.28 7.19 2.45
CA LEU A 186 11.45 7.95 2.88
C LEU A 186 12.76 7.13 2.74
N PHE A 187 12.74 5.91 3.25
CA PHE A 187 13.93 5.05 3.21
C PHE A 187 14.20 4.49 1.82
N GLN A 188 13.18 4.30 0.98
CA GLN A 188 13.39 3.97 -0.42
C GLN A 188 14.13 5.09 -1.18
N ILE A 189 13.85 6.36 -0.86
CA ILE A 189 14.59 7.50 -1.41
C ILE A 189 16.03 7.49 -0.88
N LEU A 190 16.21 7.40 0.43
CA LEU A 190 17.53 7.45 1.06
C LEU A 190 18.47 6.31 0.66
N THR A 191 17.94 5.11 0.44
CA THR A 191 18.71 3.95 -0.01
C THR A 191 19.11 4.03 -1.48
N ASN A 192 18.26 4.64 -2.32
CA ASN A 192 18.56 4.81 -3.76
C ASN A 192 19.42 6.04 -4.05
N TYR A 193 19.37 7.06 -3.20
CA TYR A 193 20.05 8.34 -3.41
C TYR A 193 20.92 8.66 -2.18
N PRO A 194 22.16 8.15 -2.12
CA PRO A 194 23.00 8.19 -0.90
C PRO A 194 23.42 9.60 -0.48
N LYS A 195 23.28 10.62 -1.34
CA LYS A 195 23.58 12.01 -0.99
C LYS A 195 22.38 12.76 -0.40
N VAL A 196 21.18 12.19 -0.45
CA VAL A 196 19.98 12.82 0.10
C VAL A 196 20.04 12.80 1.62
N THR A 197 19.70 13.93 2.23
CA THR A 197 19.30 14.02 3.65
C THR A 197 17.79 14.19 3.73
N ALA A 198 17.15 13.75 4.81
CA ALA A 198 15.72 13.81 4.91
C ALA A 198 15.21 14.07 6.32
N VAL A 199 14.01 14.65 6.38
CA VAL A 199 13.20 14.73 7.60
C VAL A 199 11.88 13.99 7.35
N GLY A 200 11.55 13.06 8.24
CA GLY A 200 10.24 12.42 8.31
C GLY A 200 9.44 13.02 9.47
N VAL A 201 8.23 13.45 9.21
CA VAL A 201 7.30 13.94 10.24
C VAL A 201 6.18 12.93 10.41
N GLU A 202 5.96 12.46 11.64
CA GLU A 202 4.91 11.49 11.95
C GLU A 202 4.26 11.82 13.30
N ILE A 203 2.93 11.79 13.35
CA ILE A 203 2.19 12.11 14.57
C ILE A 203 2.07 10.90 15.50
N ASP A 204 2.01 9.70 14.96
CA ASP A 204 1.89 8.45 15.71
C ASP A 204 3.25 8.04 16.28
N GLU A 205 3.33 7.88 17.59
CA GLU A 205 4.58 7.57 18.30
C GLU A 205 5.12 6.19 17.93
N GLU A 206 4.25 5.19 17.79
CA GLU A 206 4.67 3.81 17.47
C GLU A 206 5.25 3.74 16.05
N ALA A 207 4.61 4.41 15.08
CA ALA A 207 5.11 4.51 13.70
C ALA A 207 6.44 5.28 13.64
N ALA A 208 6.56 6.41 14.36
CA ALA A 208 7.80 7.18 14.42
C ALA A 208 8.97 6.37 15.04
N ASN A 209 8.70 5.62 16.10
CA ASN A 209 9.70 4.74 16.74
C ASN A 209 10.12 3.60 15.81
N GLU A 210 9.18 2.99 15.09
CA GLU A 210 9.48 1.98 14.06
C GLU A 210 10.30 2.59 12.91
N ALA A 211 9.99 3.82 12.48
CA ALA A 211 10.81 4.51 11.47
C ALA A 211 12.26 4.70 11.95
N ARG A 212 12.47 5.15 13.20
CA ARG A 212 13.82 5.27 13.78
C ARG A 212 14.55 3.94 13.82
N ARG A 213 13.86 2.86 14.24
CA ARG A 213 14.41 1.50 14.23
C ARG A 213 14.86 1.06 12.83
N ARG A 214 14.04 1.34 11.81
CA ARG A 214 14.36 1.02 10.40
C ARG A 214 15.52 1.85 9.87
N ALA A 215 15.66 3.10 10.27
CA ALA A 215 16.82 3.93 9.92
C ALA A 215 18.13 3.28 10.37
N VAL A 216 18.15 2.73 11.58
CA VAL A 216 19.30 1.97 12.11
C VAL A 216 19.56 0.72 11.26
N LEU A 217 18.54 -0.09 10.99
CA LEU A 217 18.68 -1.32 10.20
C LEU A 217 19.19 -1.07 8.77
N LEU A 218 18.83 0.08 8.18
CA LEU A 218 19.23 0.47 6.82
C LEU A 218 20.56 1.25 6.79
N GLY A 219 21.15 1.58 7.96
CA GLY A 219 22.40 2.34 8.04
C GLY A 219 22.28 3.77 7.51
N VAL A 220 21.14 4.44 7.73
CA VAL A 220 20.88 5.79 7.23
C VAL A 220 20.62 6.83 8.32
N THR A 221 20.91 6.50 9.57
CA THR A 221 20.66 7.36 10.73
C THR A 221 21.39 8.70 10.68
N ASP A 222 22.52 8.78 10.02
CA ASP A 222 23.32 10.00 9.80
C ASP A 222 22.70 10.96 8.79
N ARG A 223 21.71 10.52 8.02
CA ARG A 223 21.08 11.28 6.93
C ARG A 223 19.57 11.48 7.10
N VAL A 224 18.99 11.02 8.21
CA VAL A 224 17.55 11.14 8.45
C VAL A 224 17.26 11.57 9.88
N GLU A 225 16.33 12.52 9.99
CA GLU A 225 15.71 12.92 11.25
C GLU A 225 14.24 12.50 11.23
N ILE A 226 13.76 11.77 12.25
CA ILE A 226 12.35 11.43 12.43
C ILE A 226 11.80 12.26 13.58
N ARG A 227 10.92 13.20 13.25
CA ARG A 227 10.23 14.09 14.20
C ARG A 227 8.85 13.55 14.51
N GLN A 228 8.61 13.21 15.77
CA GLN A 228 7.27 12.86 16.24
C GLN A 228 6.53 14.14 16.56
N MET A 229 5.68 14.60 15.63
CA MET A 229 4.90 15.82 15.75
C MET A 229 3.74 15.87 14.75
N ASP A 230 2.78 16.76 14.98
CA ASP A 230 1.76 17.08 13.98
C ASP A 230 2.38 17.89 12.83
N ALA A 231 2.25 17.42 11.60
CA ALA A 231 2.75 18.08 10.40
C ALA A 231 2.11 19.48 10.17
N CYS A 232 0.95 19.75 10.75
CA CYS A 232 0.32 21.06 10.72
C CYS A 232 1.10 22.12 11.50
N THR A 233 1.95 21.69 12.43
CA THR A 233 2.74 22.57 13.32
C THR A 233 4.20 22.72 12.86
N LEU A 234 4.56 22.24 11.66
CA LEU A 234 5.89 22.34 11.09
C LEU A 234 6.26 23.83 10.91
N THR A 235 7.42 24.23 11.45
CA THR A 235 7.89 25.62 11.46
C THR A 235 9.09 25.88 10.55
N ASP A 236 9.59 24.86 9.87
CA ASP A 236 10.71 25.01 8.93
C ASP A 236 10.32 25.98 7.81
N GLU A 237 11.26 26.84 7.40
CA GLU A 237 11.05 27.83 6.32
C GLU A 237 12.15 27.71 5.27
N ALA A 238 11.75 27.38 4.03
CA ALA A 238 12.64 27.29 2.86
C ALA A 238 13.86 26.36 3.08
N VAL A 239 13.63 25.20 3.73
CA VAL A 239 14.68 24.22 4.07
C VAL A 239 14.77 23.12 3.02
N PHE A 240 13.64 22.64 2.53
CA PHE A 240 13.56 21.42 1.74
C PHE A 240 13.53 21.70 0.24
N ASP A 241 14.29 20.92 -0.53
CA ASP A 241 14.30 20.97 -1.99
C ASP A 241 13.14 20.18 -2.58
N THR A 242 12.76 19.10 -1.90
CA THR A 242 11.66 18.22 -2.31
C THR A 242 10.85 17.78 -1.12
N ALA A 243 9.57 17.51 -1.35
CA ALA A 243 8.71 16.94 -0.33
C ALA A 243 7.74 15.88 -0.89
N GLN A 244 7.33 14.96 -0.01
CA GLN A 244 6.19 14.09 -0.22
C GLN A 244 5.11 14.41 0.81
N TRP A 245 3.87 14.45 0.35
CA TRP A 245 2.68 14.57 1.17
C TRP A 245 1.61 13.63 0.63
N SER A 246 0.91 12.91 1.52
CA SER A 246 -0.12 11.98 1.08
C SER A 246 -1.51 12.41 1.53
N GLN A 247 -2.41 12.64 0.58
CA GLN A 247 -3.80 12.95 0.88
C GLN A 247 -4.52 11.88 1.71
N PHE A 248 -4.00 10.66 1.75
CA PHE A 248 -4.62 9.51 2.43
C PHE A 248 -4.30 9.44 3.92
N PHE A 249 -3.46 10.35 4.42
CA PHE A 249 -3.06 10.41 5.83
C PHE A 249 -3.51 11.69 6.54
N PHE A 250 -4.19 12.59 5.83
CA PHE A 250 -4.63 13.85 6.40
C PHE A 250 -6.16 13.99 6.31
N PRO A 251 -6.86 14.02 7.47
CA PRO A 251 -8.29 14.35 7.53
C PRO A 251 -8.59 15.68 6.85
N THR A 252 -9.80 15.83 6.34
CA THR A 252 -10.21 17.05 5.63
C THR A 252 -9.96 18.32 6.45
N SER A 253 -10.15 18.26 7.77
CA SER A 253 -9.95 19.39 8.69
C SER A 253 -8.50 19.86 8.81
N SER A 254 -7.51 18.98 8.67
CA SER A 254 -6.08 19.28 8.85
C SER A 254 -5.36 19.61 7.53
N ARG A 255 -5.92 19.23 6.38
CA ARG A 255 -5.25 19.32 5.06
C ARG A 255 -4.74 20.72 4.72
N ALA A 256 -5.59 21.74 4.88
CA ALA A 256 -5.20 23.12 4.56
C ALA A 256 -4.07 23.65 5.47
N ALA A 257 -4.05 23.26 6.73
CA ALA A 257 -2.96 23.62 7.65
C ALA A 257 -1.67 22.90 7.28
N ALA A 258 -1.72 21.60 7.03
CA ALA A 258 -0.57 20.79 6.61
C ALA A 258 0.03 21.29 5.29
N LEU A 259 -0.79 21.64 4.29
CA LEU A 259 -0.32 22.16 3.00
C LEU A 259 0.32 23.55 3.14
N ARG A 260 -0.21 24.43 4.00
CA ARG A 260 0.43 25.73 4.28
C ARG A 260 1.79 25.56 4.97
N ALA A 261 1.89 24.67 5.95
CA ALA A 261 3.15 24.37 6.62
C ALA A 261 4.17 23.79 5.63
N LEU A 262 3.74 22.84 4.81
CA LEU A 262 4.56 22.25 3.74
C LEU A 262 5.04 23.29 2.71
N PHE A 263 4.15 24.21 2.30
CA PHE A 263 4.52 25.30 1.38
C PHE A 263 5.64 26.17 1.95
N LYS A 264 5.55 26.55 3.23
CA LYS A 264 6.60 27.35 3.88
C LYS A 264 7.92 26.58 3.99
N ALA A 265 7.84 25.30 4.30
CA ALA A 265 8.99 24.44 4.53
C ALA A 265 9.81 24.15 3.26
N LEU A 266 9.16 24.08 2.08
CA LEU A 266 9.86 23.94 0.81
C LEU A 266 10.59 25.24 0.42
N LYS A 267 11.74 25.14 -0.23
CA LYS A 267 12.42 26.27 -0.88
C LYS A 267 11.58 26.81 -2.05
N PRO A 268 11.67 28.10 -2.40
CA PRO A 268 11.15 28.61 -3.66
C PRO A 268 11.67 27.77 -4.84
N GLY A 269 10.76 27.32 -5.72
CA GLY A 269 11.08 26.40 -6.80
C GLY A 269 11.20 24.92 -6.39
N GLY A 270 11.09 24.61 -5.10
CA GLY A 270 11.08 23.23 -4.59
C GLY A 270 9.84 22.44 -5.02
N TYR A 271 9.96 21.12 -5.06
CA TYR A 271 8.91 20.22 -5.57
C TYR A 271 8.21 19.45 -4.46
N VAL A 272 6.90 19.31 -4.61
CA VAL A 272 6.11 18.35 -3.83
C VAL A 272 5.46 17.34 -4.76
N PHE A 273 5.47 16.06 -4.37
CA PHE A 273 4.73 15.02 -5.06
C PHE A 273 3.82 14.28 -4.09
N MET A 274 2.71 13.79 -4.61
CA MET A 274 1.70 13.15 -3.79
C MET A 274 1.00 12.03 -4.53
N PRO A 275 0.65 10.92 -3.83
CA PRO A 275 -0.06 9.81 -4.43
C PRO A 275 -1.51 10.18 -4.73
N LEU A 276 -2.00 9.63 -5.86
CA LEU A 276 -3.37 9.74 -6.33
C LEU A 276 -3.98 8.36 -6.51
N LEU A 277 -5.30 8.26 -6.27
CA LEU A 277 -6.12 7.26 -6.94
C LEU A 277 -6.52 7.83 -8.31
N LEU A 278 -6.07 7.20 -9.36
CA LEU A 278 -6.50 7.57 -10.71
C LEU A 278 -7.80 6.83 -11.01
N ALA A 279 -8.74 7.53 -11.65
CA ALA A 279 -9.86 6.86 -12.28
C ALA A 279 -9.32 5.82 -13.27
N VAL A 280 -9.88 4.61 -13.23
CA VAL A 280 -9.49 3.57 -14.19
C VAL A 280 -9.81 4.09 -15.58
N SER A 281 -8.77 4.33 -16.37
CA SER A 281 -8.92 4.86 -17.72
C SER A 281 -9.76 3.90 -18.56
N ASP A 282 -10.84 4.38 -19.13
CA ASP A 282 -11.59 3.60 -20.12
C ASP A 282 -10.78 3.43 -21.42
N ASN A 283 -9.72 4.22 -21.59
CA ASN A 283 -8.80 4.12 -22.71
C ASN A 283 -7.55 3.32 -22.36
N VAL A 284 -7.69 2.00 -22.46
CA VAL A 284 -6.58 1.02 -22.26
C VAL A 284 -5.35 1.36 -23.12
N TRP A 285 -5.59 1.81 -24.34
CA TRP A 285 -4.49 2.06 -25.30
C TRP A 285 -3.67 3.28 -24.91
N ALA A 286 -4.32 4.35 -24.43
CA ALA A 286 -3.62 5.54 -23.93
C ALA A 286 -2.71 5.18 -22.74
N TYR A 287 -3.21 4.41 -21.78
CA TYR A 287 -2.40 3.94 -20.66
C TYR A 287 -1.24 3.06 -21.10
N ARG A 288 -1.48 2.08 -21.97
CA ARG A 288 -0.42 1.21 -22.52
C ARG A 288 0.67 2.01 -23.24
N LEU A 289 0.26 2.98 -24.06
CA LEU A 289 1.19 3.84 -24.78
C LEU A 289 2.05 4.66 -23.84
N GLU A 290 1.48 5.19 -22.76
CA GLU A 290 2.22 5.94 -21.75
C GLU A 290 3.22 5.05 -21.01
N MET A 291 2.80 3.86 -20.57
CA MET A 291 3.69 2.88 -19.94
C MET A 291 4.83 2.46 -20.86
N LEU A 292 4.54 2.29 -22.15
CA LEU A 292 5.57 1.96 -23.15
C LEU A 292 6.57 3.10 -23.33
N ARG A 293 6.09 4.35 -23.40
CA ARG A 293 6.96 5.55 -23.50
C ARG A 293 7.90 5.64 -22.30
N ILE A 294 7.35 5.42 -21.09
CA ILE A 294 8.16 5.41 -19.87
C ILE A 294 9.16 4.27 -19.90
N ALA A 295 8.74 3.06 -20.27
CA ALA A 295 9.62 1.90 -20.37
C ALA A 295 10.80 2.15 -21.32
N LEU A 296 10.55 2.75 -22.49
CA LEU A 296 11.60 3.07 -23.47
C LEU A 296 12.57 4.14 -22.97
N ARG A 297 12.08 5.13 -22.20
CA ARG A 297 12.93 6.13 -21.55
C ARG A 297 13.81 5.50 -20.49
N VAL A 298 13.21 4.71 -19.62
CA VAL A 298 13.88 4.02 -18.51
C VAL A 298 14.88 2.99 -18.99
N LEU A 299 14.59 2.31 -20.11
CA LEU A 299 15.53 1.34 -20.71
C LEU A 299 16.89 1.96 -21.05
N LYS A 300 16.93 3.27 -21.37
CA LYS A 300 18.17 4.00 -21.66
C LYS A 300 18.94 4.41 -20.41
N SER A 301 18.25 4.74 -19.32
CA SER A 301 18.84 5.26 -18.08
C SER A 301 19.03 4.18 -17.01
N GLU A 302 18.02 3.31 -16.84
CA GLU A 302 17.97 2.27 -15.81
C GLU A 302 17.32 1.00 -16.35
N PRO A 303 18.03 0.20 -17.17
CA PRO A 303 17.47 -0.95 -17.88
C PRO A 303 16.88 -2.00 -16.93
N ARG A 304 17.33 -2.06 -15.68
CA ARG A 304 16.85 -3.03 -14.67
C ARG A 304 15.41 -2.84 -14.28
N ILE A 305 14.88 -1.61 -14.34
CA ILE A 305 13.49 -1.30 -13.96
C ILE A 305 12.54 -1.21 -15.16
N ALA A 306 13.04 -1.16 -16.39
CA ALA A 306 12.21 -1.14 -17.60
C ALA A 306 11.19 -2.31 -17.66
N PRO A 307 11.51 -3.55 -17.23
CA PRO A 307 10.56 -4.65 -17.21
C PRO A 307 9.29 -4.40 -16.40
N VAL A 308 9.34 -3.55 -15.35
CA VAL A 308 8.14 -3.20 -14.55
C VAL A 308 7.12 -2.47 -15.39
N PHE A 309 7.57 -1.46 -16.15
CA PHE A 309 6.70 -0.67 -17.00
C PHE A 309 6.20 -1.49 -18.19
N LEU A 310 7.03 -2.38 -18.75
CA LEU A 310 6.62 -3.33 -19.80
C LEU A 310 5.59 -4.33 -19.27
N ASN A 311 5.78 -4.85 -18.06
CA ASN A 311 4.81 -5.75 -17.44
C ASN A 311 3.46 -5.06 -17.21
N ALA A 312 3.44 -3.77 -16.83
CA ALA A 312 2.22 -2.99 -16.73
C ALA A 312 1.45 -2.91 -18.05
N VAL A 313 2.15 -2.81 -19.20
CA VAL A 313 1.54 -2.86 -20.55
C VAL A 313 0.85 -4.21 -20.77
N LEU A 314 1.51 -5.31 -20.39
CA LEU A 314 0.98 -6.68 -20.56
C LEU A 314 -0.19 -6.98 -19.62
N LEU A 315 -0.13 -6.51 -18.38
CA LEU A 315 -1.18 -6.73 -17.38
C LEU A 315 -2.46 -5.98 -17.69
N THR A 316 -2.42 -4.89 -18.46
CA THR A 316 -3.58 -4.07 -18.76
C THR A 316 -4.51 -4.77 -19.74
N SER A 317 -5.52 -5.46 -19.23
CA SER A 317 -6.59 -6.13 -19.97
C SER A 317 -7.97 -5.64 -19.50
N PRO A 318 -9.05 -5.84 -20.30
CA PRO A 318 -10.41 -5.49 -19.85
C PRO A 318 -10.84 -6.21 -18.56
N ALA A 319 -10.36 -7.43 -18.34
CA ALA A 319 -10.63 -8.17 -17.10
C ALA A 319 -9.88 -7.54 -15.91
N HIS A 320 -8.62 -7.18 -16.10
CA HIS A 320 -7.83 -6.47 -15.11
C HIS A 320 -8.44 -5.12 -14.75
N GLN A 321 -8.88 -4.34 -15.74
CA GLN A 321 -9.56 -3.07 -15.49
C GLN A 321 -10.85 -3.20 -14.69
N ARG A 322 -11.66 -4.26 -14.94
CA ARG A 322 -12.86 -4.51 -14.11
C ARG A 322 -12.50 -4.81 -12.66
N ALA A 323 -11.48 -5.63 -12.45
CA ALA A 323 -10.98 -5.92 -11.10
C ALA A 323 -10.44 -4.65 -10.42
N GLU A 324 -9.71 -3.79 -11.13
CA GLU A 324 -9.23 -2.51 -10.62
C GLU A 324 -10.35 -1.54 -10.29
N LYS A 325 -11.41 -1.45 -11.12
CA LYS A 325 -12.59 -0.64 -10.79
C LYS A 325 -13.22 -1.05 -9.46
N CYS A 326 -13.39 -2.36 -9.24
CA CYS A 326 -13.89 -2.88 -7.96
C CYS A 326 -12.98 -2.51 -6.79
N LEU A 327 -11.67 -2.69 -6.95
CA LEU A 327 -10.69 -2.38 -5.91
C LEU A 327 -10.63 -0.87 -5.61
N SER A 328 -10.66 -0.03 -6.63
CA SER A 328 -10.63 1.43 -6.49
C SER A 328 -11.89 1.94 -5.79
N SER A 329 -13.08 1.50 -6.20
CA SER A 329 -14.34 1.91 -5.57
C SER A 329 -14.40 1.49 -4.10
N LEU A 330 -13.91 0.28 -3.78
CA LEU A 330 -13.83 -0.18 -2.40
C LEU A 330 -12.80 0.63 -1.60
N GLN A 331 -11.68 0.98 -2.20
CA GLN A 331 -10.64 1.80 -1.57
C GLN A 331 -11.13 3.22 -1.28
N GLU A 332 -11.84 3.85 -2.21
CA GLU A 332 -12.47 5.16 -2.03
C GLU A 332 -13.45 5.14 -0.86
N LEU A 333 -14.33 4.12 -0.80
CA LEU A 333 -15.28 3.94 0.30
C LEU A 333 -14.55 3.82 1.64
N VAL A 334 -13.50 2.99 1.70
CA VAL A 334 -12.72 2.80 2.93
C VAL A 334 -12.05 4.10 3.37
N TYR A 335 -11.46 4.87 2.47
CA TYR A 335 -10.87 6.16 2.79
C TYR A 335 -11.91 7.17 3.28
N GLN A 336 -13.11 7.18 2.68
CA GLN A 336 -14.21 8.00 3.16
C GLN A 336 -14.61 7.62 4.58
N MET A 337 -14.70 6.32 4.87
CA MET A 337 -15.01 5.83 6.22
C MET A 337 -13.92 6.17 7.24
N TRP A 338 -12.68 6.32 6.81
CA TRP A 338 -11.55 6.73 7.67
C TRP A 338 -11.44 8.25 7.85
N GLY A 339 -12.36 9.04 7.28
CA GLY A 339 -12.31 10.50 7.36
C GLY A 339 -11.25 11.15 6.48
N VAL A 340 -10.67 10.40 5.55
CA VAL A 340 -9.65 10.85 4.58
C VAL A 340 -10.13 10.63 3.14
N PRO A 341 -11.26 11.22 2.73
CA PRO A 341 -11.83 10.98 1.41
C PRO A 341 -10.81 11.31 0.32
N ALA A 342 -10.63 10.36 -0.60
CA ALA A 342 -9.74 10.56 -1.74
C ALA A 342 -10.26 11.70 -2.62
N ARG A 343 -9.37 12.64 -2.96
CA ARG A 343 -9.64 13.71 -3.91
C ARG A 343 -9.25 13.30 -5.32
N THR A 344 -10.04 13.70 -6.28
CA THR A 344 -9.69 13.61 -7.69
C THR A 344 -8.46 14.50 -7.98
N ALA A 345 -7.79 14.25 -9.09
CA ALA A 345 -6.65 15.08 -9.50
C ALA A 345 -7.03 16.57 -9.63
N LYS A 346 -8.26 16.87 -10.11
CA LYS A 346 -8.77 18.24 -10.25
C LYS A 346 -9.02 18.92 -8.89
N GLU A 347 -9.66 18.23 -7.96
CA GLU A 347 -9.90 18.76 -6.61
C GLU A 347 -8.58 19.01 -5.87
N LEU A 348 -7.63 18.07 -6.00
CA LEU A 348 -6.31 18.20 -5.40
C LEU A 348 -5.50 19.34 -6.03
N GLN A 349 -5.64 19.55 -7.35
CA GLN A 349 -5.06 20.72 -8.02
C GLN A 349 -5.60 22.03 -7.41
N ILE A 350 -6.90 22.17 -7.25
CA ILE A 350 -7.53 23.37 -6.65
C ILE A 350 -7.01 23.59 -5.23
N GLU A 351 -6.89 22.53 -4.44
CA GLU A 351 -6.41 22.59 -3.06
C GLU A 351 -4.95 23.05 -2.97
N LEU A 352 -4.10 22.56 -3.87
CA LEU A 352 -2.69 22.92 -3.96
C LEU A 352 -2.50 24.34 -4.47
N GLU A 353 -3.19 24.73 -5.53
CA GLU A 353 -3.12 26.09 -6.08
C GLU A 353 -3.63 27.11 -5.06
N GLY A 354 -4.67 26.79 -4.30
CA GLY A 354 -5.14 27.58 -3.17
C GLY A 354 -4.14 27.70 -2.02
N SER A 355 -3.15 26.81 -1.95
CA SER A 355 -2.05 26.82 -0.98
C SER A 355 -0.76 27.44 -1.52
N GLY A 356 -0.74 27.97 -2.77
CA GLY A 356 0.39 28.65 -3.40
C GLY A 356 1.24 27.77 -4.33
N PHE A 357 0.94 26.49 -4.46
CA PHE A 357 1.66 25.59 -5.37
C PHE A 357 1.19 25.74 -6.82
N ARG A 358 2.10 25.53 -7.75
CA ARG A 358 1.79 25.35 -9.17
C ARG A 358 1.80 23.85 -9.51
N VAL A 359 0.66 23.29 -9.87
CA VAL A 359 0.59 21.91 -10.35
C VAL A 359 1.23 21.79 -11.72
N LEU A 360 2.14 20.85 -11.87
CA LEU A 360 2.89 20.65 -13.11
C LEU A 360 2.26 19.55 -13.96
N ARG A 361 1.97 18.40 -13.39
CA ARG A 361 1.37 17.26 -14.07
C ARG A 361 0.93 16.14 -13.12
N THR A 362 0.13 15.25 -13.65
CA THR A 362 -0.17 13.93 -13.07
C THR A 362 0.53 12.84 -13.86
N MET A 363 0.94 11.76 -13.18
CA MET A 363 1.66 10.64 -13.78
C MET A 363 1.07 9.34 -13.28
N PRO A 364 0.68 8.40 -14.17
CA PRO A 364 0.30 7.05 -13.74
C PRO A 364 1.55 6.29 -13.27
N ILE A 365 1.38 5.44 -12.25
CA ILE A 365 2.38 4.44 -11.88
C ILE A 365 2.06 3.11 -12.57
N PRO A 366 3.05 2.21 -12.72
CA PRO A 366 2.83 0.89 -13.29
C PRO A 366 1.71 0.14 -12.56
N ALA A 367 0.76 -0.40 -13.31
CA ALA A 367 -0.32 -1.21 -12.77
C ALA A 367 0.23 -2.45 -12.05
N SER A 368 -0.36 -2.77 -10.92
CA SER A 368 -0.04 -3.94 -10.14
C SER A 368 -1.32 -4.68 -9.77
N ARG A 369 -1.28 -6.01 -9.72
CA ARG A 369 -2.43 -6.81 -9.25
C ARG A 369 -2.74 -6.63 -7.76
N LEU A 370 -1.81 -6.05 -7.03
CA LEU A 370 -1.93 -5.84 -5.57
C LEU A 370 -2.43 -4.45 -5.21
N PHE A 371 -2.34 -3.48 -6.13
CA PHE A 371 -2.71 -2.10 -5.88
C PHE A 371 -3.71 -1.61 -6.92
N PRO A 372 -4.72 -0.83 -6.50
CA PRO A 372 -5.59 -0.14 -7.43
C PRO A 372 -4.80 0.84 -8.30
N ASN A 373 -5.39 1.24 -9.42
CA ASN A 373 -4.79 2.18 -10.34
C ASN A 373 -4.40 3.48 -9.63
N ARG A 374 -3.12 3.76 -9.60
CA ARG A 374 -2.53 4.88 -8.84
C ARG A 374 -1.65 5.72 -9.73
N GLY A 375 -1.39 6.92 -9.27
CA GLY A 375 -0.44 7.83 -9.89
C GLY A 375 0.17 8.76 -8.87
N PHE A 376 0.97 9.70 -9.38
CA PHE A 376 1.45 10.82 -8.63
C PHE A 376 1.00 12.12 -9.26
N LEU A 377 0.74 13.14 -8.44
CA LEU A 377 0.67 14.52 -8.84
C LEU A 377 1.98 15.18 -8.42
N LEU A 378 2.56 15.94 -9.32
CA LEU A 378 3.75 16.76 -9.08
C LEU A 378 3.37 18.23 -9.12
N ALA A 379 3.77 18.96 -8.08
CA ALA A 379 3.60 20.40 -8.00
C ALA A 379 4.90 21.07 -7.54
N GLN A 380 4.98 22.39 -7.71
CA GLN A 380 6.15 23.20 -7.40
C GLN A 380 5.73 24.39 -6.54
N ARG A 381 6.53 24.73 -5.53
CA ARG A 381 6.40 26.00 -4.81
C ARG A 381 6.76 27.15 -5.76
N THR A 382 5.83 28.08 -5.96
CA THR A 382 6.04 29.32 -6.74
C THR A 382 6.87 30.32 -5.96
#